data_d7d7d8c74f050ef2684068d154cdc10d
#
_entry.id   d7d7d8c74f050ef2684068d154cdc10d
#
_cell.length_a   1.000
_cell.length_b   1.000
_cell.length_c   1.000
_cell.angle_alpha   90.00
_cell.angle_beta   90.00
_cell.angle_gamma   90.00
#
_symmetry.space_group_name_H-M   'P 1'
#
loop_
_entity.id
_entity.type
_entity.pdbx_description
1 polymer ?
#
loop_
_entity_poly.entity_id
_entity_poly.type
_entity_poly.pdbx_seq_one_letter_code
_entity_poly.pdbx_strand_id
1 'polypeptide(L)'
;MLTLHGECWVITDSAAGNQRQALALAEHLQLPRRHLLLEPRAPWSWLAPRLIAGGRLALPASQRAWFAPPWPAVAIGCGRAAALFTRMLRPLGEGRCHTVQILDPRIEPTQWDTVVVPRHDELHGANVLTTLGSLNTVDDEWLADGRDACPQFEALPRPRVGVLLGGPRRGIALDADYASALIRQLLARQRAEGGSLLVLGSRRTPAALIESLRPLLAEVPGLLWAGRDDGRNPYPGVLGWADRLVVTPDSVNMLSEACAVGCPVLTFIRAPLPPKIARFHQTLRDAGLL
;
A
#
# COMPACT_ATOMS: atom_id res chain seq x y z
N MET A 1 19.58 12.85 -20.10
CA MET A 1 19.08 11.71 -19.30
C MET A 1 20.29 11.08 -18.61
N LEU A 2 20.43 11.21 -17.29
CA LEU A 2 21.52 10.58 -16.54
C LEU A 2 21.29 9.07 -16.54
N THR A 3 22.13 8.33 -17.23
CA THR A 3 22.13 6.85 -17.18
C THR A 3 22.69 6.44 -15.82
N LEU A 4 21.83 6.04 -14.91
CA LEU A 4 22.23 5.43 -13.64
C LEU A 4 22.83 4.04 -13.96
N HIS A 5 24.08 3.82 -13.61
CA HIS A 5 24.74 2.51 -13.72
C HIS A 5 24.93 1.93 -12.31
N GLY A 6 24.48 0.69 -12.11
CA GLY A 6 24.68 -0.02 -10.86
C GLY A 6 23.40 -0.72 -10.37
N GLU A 7 23.43 -1.22 -9.15
CA GLU A 7 22.32 -1.94 -8.52
C GLU A 7 21.44 -0.98 -7.70
N CYS A 8 20.13 -1.24 -7.66
CA CYS A 8 19.19 -0.60 -6.75
C CYS A 8 18.91 -1.52 -5.55
N TRP A 9 19.17 -1.05 -4.33
CA TRP A 9 18.73 -1.75 -3.13
C TRP A 9 17.38 -1.25 -2.67
N VAL A 10 16.43 -2.18 -2.54
CA VAL A 10 15.10 -1.93 -1.99
C VAL A 10 15.10 -2.43 -0.55
N ILE A 11 15.11 -1.53 0.41
CA ILE A 11 15.22 -1.84 1.84
C ILE A 11 13.86 -1.66 2.51
N THR A 12 13.33 -2.73 3.09
CA THR A 12 12.01 -2.69 3.75
C THR A 12 12.00 -3.53 5.03
N ASP A 13 10.95 -3.36 5.81
CA ASP A 13 10.56 -4.25 6.90
C ASP A 13 9.51 -5.28 6.42
N SER A 14 8.97 -6.08 7.33
CA SER A 14 7.93 -7.09 7.06
C SER A 14 6.56 -6.50 6.69
N ALA A 15 6.37 -5.18 6.81
CA ALA A 15 5.12 -4.53 6.46
C ALA A 15 4.90 -4.53 4.94
N ALA A 16 3.92 -5.29 4.45
CA ALA A 16 3.67 -5.44 3.02
C ALA A 16 3.30 -4.13 2.30
N GLY A 17 2.72 -3.16 3.01
CA GLY A 17 2.46 -1.83 2.44
C GLY A 17 3.75 -1.07 2.15
N ASN A 18 4.78 -1.21 3.02
CA ASN A 18 6.10 -0.63 2.81
C ASN A 18 6.83 -1.30 1.65
N GLN A 19 6.77 -2.64 1.61
CA GLN A 19 7.38 -3.42 0.53
C GLN A 19 6.82 -3.02 -0.84
N ARG A 20 5.48 -2.96 -0.97
CA ARG A 20 4.82 -2.58 -2.23
C ARG A 20 5.23 -1.21 -2.72
N GLN A 21 5.24 -0.19 -1.86
CA GLN A 21 5.63 1.16 -2.24
C GLN A 21 7.09 1.25 -2.70
N ALA A 22 8.01 0.60 -1.98
CA ALA A 22 9.43 0.62 -2.33
C ALA A 22 9.72 -0.14 -3.63
N LEU A 23 9.06 -1.28 -3.83
CA LEU A 23 9.18 -2.07 -5.05
C LEU A 23 8.58 -1.34 -6.26
N ALA A 24 7.40 -0.69 -6.09
CA ALA A 24 6.77 0.10 -7.15
C ALA A 24 7.71 1.20 -7.66
N LEU A 25 8.35 1.94 -6.76
CA LEU A 25 9.33 2.96 -7.18
C LEU A 25 10.54 2.36 -7.87
N ALA A 26 11.07 1.24 -7.34
CA ALA A 26 12.24 0.58 -7.91
C ALA A 26 12.00 0.01 -9.32
N GLU A 27 10.78 -0.42 -9.61
CA GLU A 27 10.39 -0.96 -10.92
C GLU A 27 10.55 0.07 -12.05
N HIS A 28 10.20 1.32 -11.78
CA HIS A 28 10.33 2.42 -12.73
C HIS A 28 11.77 2.88 -12.99
N LEU A 29 12.74 2.49 -12.14
CA LEU A 29 14.15 2.88 -12.33
C LEU A 29 14.89 2.02 -13.38
N GLN A 30 14.33 0.88 -13.77
CA GLN A 30 14.93 -0.05 -14.74
C GLN A 30 16.37 -0.48 -14.39
N LEU A 31 16.72 -0.51 -13.11
CA LEU A 31 18.01 -0.99 -12.60
C LEU A 31 17.89 -2.43 -12.10
N PRO A 32 18.97 -3.22 -12.18
CA PRO A 32 19.06 -4.47 -11.41
C PRO A 32 18.74 -4.20 -9.95
N ARG A 33 17.77 -4.93 -9.40
CA ARG A 33 17.28 -4.66 -8.03
C ARG A 33 17.56 -5.80 -7.09
N ARG A 34 17.91 -5.46 -5.86
CA ARG A 34 18.07 -6.38 -4.74
C ARG A 34 17.15 -5.97 -3.60
N HIS A 35 16.19 -6.83 -3.28
CA HIS A 35 15.29 -6.58 -2.15
C HIS A 35 15.91 -7.10 -0.86
N LEU A 36 16.09 -6.20 0.13
CA LEU A 36 16.64 -6.47 1.44
C LEU A 36 15.55 -6.28 2.50
N LEU A 37 15.09 -7.38 3.08
CA LEU A 37 14.18 -7.36 4.22
C LEU A 37 15.04 -7.22 5.49
N LEU A 38 15.17 -5.99 6.02
CA LEU A 38 16.03 -5.69 7.15
C LEU A 38 15.22 -5.25 8.36
N GLU A 39 15.31 -6.00 9.43
CA GLU A 39 14.64 -5.70 10.69
C GLU A 39 15.69 -5.41 11.78
N PRO A 40 15.84 -4.14 12.19
CA PRO A 40 16.79 -3.80 13.20
C PRO A 40 16.37 -4.33 14.58
N ARG A 41 17.31 -4.88 15.33
CA ARG A 41 17.11 -5.26 16.72
C ARG A 41 17.26 -4.06 17.68
N ALA A 42 16.81 -4.22 18.91
CA ALA A 42 16.99 -3.22 19.96
C ALA A 42 18.50 -2.96 20.21
N PRO A 43 18.91 -1.72 20.56
CA PRO A 43 18.04 -0.55 20.77
C PRO A 43 17.67 0.20 19.47
N TRP A 44 18.29 -0.15 18.31
CA TRP A 44 18.07 0.55 17.04
C TRP A 44 16.62 0.47 16.56
N SER A 45 15.91 -0.64 16.77
CA SER A 45 14.48 -0.77 16.42
C SER A 45 13.61 0.27 17.12
N TRP A 46 13.97 0.69 18.34
CA TRP A 46 13.25 1.71 19.10
C TRP A 46 13.63 3.13 18.69
N LEU A 47 14.91 3.34 18.36
CA LEU A 47 15.51 4.64 18.09
C LEU A 47 15.64 4.95 16.59
N ALA A 48 15.28 4.02 15.72
CA ALA A 48 15.32 4.25 14.27
C ALA A 48 14.45 5.45 13.86
N PRO A 49 14.89 6.26 12.94
CA PRO A 49 16.20 6.28 12.27
C PRO A 49 17.24 7.18 12.97
N ARG A 50 16.99 7.62 14.23
CA ARG A 50 17.84 8.59 14.96
C ARG A 50 19.22 8.03 15.30
N LEU A 51 19.27 6.82 15.83
CA LEU A 51 20.53 6.18 16.24
C LEU A 51 21.15 5.42 15.06
N ILE A 52 22.20 5.99 14.45
CA ILE A 52 23.00 5.32 13.40
C ILE A 52 24.32 4.75 13.91
N ALA A 53 24.81 5.23 15.05
CA ALA A 53 26.04 4.73 15.64
C ALA A 53 25.96 3.21 15.87
N GLY A 54 26.98 2.48 15.42
CA GLY A 54 26.98 1.00 15.50
C GLY A 54 25.88 0.33 14.68
N GLY A 55 25.23 1.02 13.73
CA GLY A 55 24.05 0.55 13.01
C GLY A 55 24.20 -0.77 12.27
N ARG A 56 25.44 -1.18 11.89
CA ARG A 56 25.68 -2.54 11.38
C ARG A 56 25.39 -3.63 12.42
N LEU A 57 25.52 -3.31 13.70
CA LEU A 57 25.16 -4.20 14.80
C LEU A 57 23.64 -4.26 15.04
N ALA A 58 22.88 -3.36 14.42
CA ALA A 58 21.42 -3.43 14.42
C ALA A 58 20.91 -4.70 13.74
N LEU A 59 21.67 -5.24 12.79
CA LEU A 59 21.29 -6.47 12.08
C LEU A 59 21.75 -7.72 12.83
N PRO A 60 20.93 -8.79 12.80
CA PRO A 60 21.36 -10.14 13.16
C PRO A 60 22.62 -10.53 12.37
N ALA A 61 23.47 -11.39 12.92
CA ALA A 61 24.70 -11.81 12.27
C ALA A 61 24.48 -12.36 10.85
N SER A 62 23.39 -13.12 10.66
CA SER A 62 22.97 -13.67 9.36
C SER A 62 22.64 -12.62 8.30
N GLN A 63 22.21 -11.43 8.70
CA GLN A 63 21.84 -10.35 7.76
C GLN A 63 22.96 -9.33 7.53
N ARG A 64 24.04 -9.34 8.34
CA ARG A 64 25.13 -8.36 8.20
C ARG A 64 25.87 -8.44 6.87
N ALA A 65 25.96 -9.65 6.31
CA ALA A 65 26.55 -9.86 4.99
C ALA A 65 25.69 -9.28 3.86
N TRP A 66 24.38 -9.13 4.07
CA TRP A 66 23.50 -8.51 3.09
C TRP A 66 23.66 -7.00 3.02
N PHE A 67 24.07 -6.39 4.15
CA PHE A 67 24.33 -4.95 4.25
C PHE A 67 25.85 -4.71 4.29
N ALA A 68 26.50 -4.98 3.17
CA ALA A 68 27.96 -4.87 2.98
C ALA A 68 28.27 -4.42 1.54
N PRO A 69 29.44 -3.77 1.30
CA PRO A 69 29.84 -3.37 -0.03
C PRO A 69 29.95 -4.56 -1.00
N PRO A 70 29.83 -4.33 -2.33
CA PRO A 70 29.74 -3.01 -2.95
C PRO A 70 28.39 -2.33 -2.68
N TRP A 71 28.45 -0.99 -2.44
CA TRP A 71 27.26 -0.22 -2.16
C TRP A 71 26.45 0.04 -3.45
N PRO A 72 25.11 0.14 -3.38
CA PRO A 72 24.27 0.34 -4.55
C PRO A 72 24.41 1.76 -5.11
N ALA A 73 24.05 1.94 -6.37
CA ALA A 73 23.92 3.27 -6.96
C ALA A 73 22.70 4.01 -6.41
N VAL A 74 21.61 3.26 -6.12
CA VAL A 74 20.38 3.80 -5.51
C VAL A 74 19.95 2.91 -4.36
N ALA A 75 19.54 3.52 -3.26
CA ALA A 75 18.94 2.81 -2.12
C ALA A 75 17.56 3.40 -1.81
N ILE A 76 16.51 2.60 -1.97
CA ILE A 76 15.12 2.99 -1.69
C ILE A 76 14.70 2.32 -0.37
N GLY A 77 14.35 3.14 0.62
CA GLY A 77 13.78 2.67 1.88
C GLY A 77 12.33 3.07 2.05
N CYS A 78 11.52 2.20 2.63
CA CYS A 78 10.15 2.56 3.01
C CYS A 78 9.88 2.24 4.48
N GLY A 79 9.41 3.25 5.20
CA GLY A 79 9.10 3.14 6.62
C GLY A 79 10.31 3.37 7.54
N ARG A 80 10.04 3.38 8.86
CA ARG A 80 11.00 3.83 9.86
C ARG A 80 12.23 2.92 10.03
N ALA A 81 12.04 1.62 9.94
CA ALA A 81 13.13 0.66 10.05
C ALA A 81 14.11 0.79 8.87
N ALA A 82 13.58 0.86 7.65
CA ALA A 82 14.36 1.05 6.44
C ALA A 82 15.11 2.40 6.43
N ALA A 83 14.49 3.45 6.97
CA ALA A 83 15.09 4.78 7.06
C ALA A 83 16.43 4.78 7.83
N LEU A 84 16.62 3.88 8.79
CA LEU A 84 17.91 3.71 9.45
C LEU A 84 19.02 3.33 8.45
N PHE A 85 18.75 2.35 7.62
CA PHE A 85 19.75 1.77 6.71
C PHE A 85 20.01 2.68 5.51
N THR A 86 18.98 3.27 4.92
CA THR A 86 19.16 4.24 3.83
C THR A 86 19.90 5.48 4.29
N ARG A 87 19.65 5.97 5.52
CA ARG A 87 20.40 7.04 6.11
C ARG A 87 21.90 6.68 6.30
N MET A 88 22.19 5.44 6.71
CA MET A 88 23.58 4.96 6.85
C MET A 88 24.28 4.85 5.50
N LEU A 89 23.58 4.47 4.44
CA LEU A 89 24.15 4.31 3.09
C LEU A 89 24.65 5.62 2.49
N ARG A 90 24.06 6.76 2.86
CA ARG A 90 24.49 8.06 2.33
C ARG A 90 25.98 8.35 2.59
N PRO A 91 26.51 8.31 3.84
CA PRO A 91 27.94 8.47 4.08
C PRO A 91 28.77 7.25 3.65
N LEU A 92 28.23 6.01 3.76
CA LEU A 92 28.96 4.81 3.37
C LEU A 92 29.19 4.73 1.85
N GLY A 93 28.27 5.25 1.07
CA GLY A 93 28.37 5.32 -0.38
C GLY A 93 29.26 6.43 -0.90
N GLU A 94 29.83 7.27 -0.03
CA GLU A 94 30.76 8.38 -0.39
C GLU A 94 30.23 9.27 -1.53
N GLY A 95 28.91 9.57 -1.48
CA GLY A 95 28.22 10.34 -2.52
C GLY A 95 27.88 9.60 -3.83
N ARG A 96 28.21 8.31 -3.91
CA ARG A 96 27.90 7.47 -5.09
C ARG A 96 26.59 6.70 -4.97
N CYS A 97 25.98 6.68 -3.78
CA CYS A 97 24.69 6.05 -3.53
C CYS A 97 23.64 7.14 -3.33
N HIS A 98 22.69 7.23 -4.26
CA HIS A 98 21.52 8.12 -4.11
C HIS A 98 20.50 7.47 -3.19
N THR A 99 20.19 8.13 -2.08
CA THR A 99 19.32 7.58 -1.04
C THR A 99 17.90 8.16 -1.15
N VAL A 100 16.92 7.30 -1.27
CA VAL A 100 15.49 7.65 -1.34
C VAL A 100 14.76 7.06 -0.13
N GLN A 101 14.06 7.91 0.61
CA GLN A 101 13.21 7.48 1.71
C GLN A 101 11.74 7.72 1.38
N ILE A 102 10.93 6.67 1.46
CA ILE A 102 9.47 6.73 1.30
C ILE A 102 8.83 6.76 2.69
N LEU A 103 7.82 7.62 2.85
CA LEU A 103 7.14 8.01 4.08
C LEU A 103 7.99 8.91 4.99
N ASP A 104 7.28 9.67 5.84
CA ASP A 104 7.88 10.58 6.82
C ASP A 104 8.87 9.84 7.74
N PRO A 105 10.18 10.16 7.68
CA PRO A 105 11.21 9.52 8.50
C PRO A 105 11.19 9.97 9.95
N ARG A 106 10.40 10.97 10.33
CA ARG A 106 10.29 11.56 11.67
C ARG A 106 11.56 12.26 12.16
N ILE A 107 12.42 12.63 11.24
CA ILE A 107 13.60 13.50 11.43
C ILE A 107 13.78 14.33 10.17
N GLU A 108 14.76 15.26 10.20
CA GLU A 108 15.03 16.17 9.09
C GLU A 108 15.21 15.45 7.75
N PRO A 109 14.46 15.83 6.71
CA PRO A 109 14.52 15.19 5.39
C PRO A 109 15.91 15.27 4.74
N THR A 110 16.69 16.28 5.08
CA THR A 110 18.06 16.52 4.57
C THR A 110 19.05 15.37 4.84
N GLN A 111 18.63 14.38 5.65
CA GLN A 111 19.41 13.17 5.90
C GLN A 111 19.41 12.18 4.71
N TRP A 112 18.58 12.40 3.72
CA TRP A 112 18.49 11.66 2.46
C TRP A 112 18.66 12.59 1.28
N ASP A 113 18.92 12.05 0.10
CA ASP A 113 18.97 12.82 -1.14
C ASP A 113 17.56 13.15 -1.64
N THR A 114 16.61 12.21 -1.46
CA THR A 114 15.20 12.40 -1.80
C THR A 114 14.31 11.77 -0.73
N VAL A 115 13.23 12.47 -0.37
CA VAL A 115 12.18 11.94 0.51
C VAL A 115 10.84 12.01 -0.23
N VAL A 116 10.11 10.90 -0.32
CA VAL A 116 8.81 10.81 -0.98
C VAL A 116 7.73 10.57 0.05
N VAL A 117 6.79 11.49 0.17
CA VAL A 117 5.71 11.41 1.18
C VAL A 117 4.34 11.72 0.60
N PRO A 118 3.27 11.12 1.13
CA PRO A 118 1.92 11.55 0.79
C PRO A 118 1.66 12.98 1.30
N ARG A 119 0.90 13.79 0.56
CA ARG A 119 0.54 15.17 0.94
C ARG A 119 -0.04 15.29 2.35
N HIS A 120 -0.80 14.29 2.79
CA HIS A 120 -1.40 14.29 4.12
C HIS A 120 -0.40 14.10 5.28
N ASP A 121 0.87 13.84 5.00
CA ASP A 121 1.95 13.81 6.00
C ASP A 121 2.49 15.21 6.32
N GLU A 122 2.19 16.22 5.47
CA GLU A 122 2.52 17.64 5.69
C GLU A 122 4.03 17.87 5.91
N LEU A 123 4.88 17.02 5.34
CA LEU A 123 6.34 17.16 5.36
C LEU A 123 6.78 18.01 4.17
N HIS A 124 7.63 19.01 4.43
CA HIS A 124 8.15 19.91 3.41
C HIS A 124 9.67 19.97 3.46
N GLY A 125 10.31 20.25 2.32
CA GLY A 125 11.75 20.39 2.19
C GLY A 125 12.18 20.47 0.73
N ALA A 126 13.37 20.98 0.46
CA ALA A 126 13.90 21.12 -0.91
C ALA A 126 14.08 19.79 -1.64
N ASN A 127 14.25 18.70 -0.88
CA ASN A 127 14.41 17.33 -1.36
C ASN A 127 13.17 16.46 -1.10
N VAL A 128 12.02 17.07 -0.77
CA VAL A 128 10.77 16.36 -0.49
C VAL A 128 9.86 16.40 -1.70
N LEU A 129 9.50 15.23 -2.21
CA LEU A 129 8.49 15.04 -3.25
C LEU A 129 7.19 14.55 -2.61
N THR A 130 6.06 15.14 -3.02
CA THR A 130 4.75 14.76 -2.47
C THR A 130 3.91 14.01 -3.48
N THR A 131 3.21 12.97 -3.00
CA THR A 131 2.23 12.18 -3.75
C THR A 131 0.82 12.39 -3.19
N LEU A 132 -0.23 12.11 -3.95
CA LEU A 132 -1.61 12.18 -3.45
C LEU A 132 -1.88 11.11 -2.39
N GLY A 133 -1.40 9.90 -2.64
CA GLY A 133 -1.51 8.75 -1.74
C GLY A 133 -0.22 7.95 -1.69
N SER A 134 -0.33 6.65 -1.39
CA SER A 134 0.82 5.74 -1.42
C SER A 134 1.24 5.42 -2.85
N LEU A 135 2.55 5.24 -3.06
CA LEU A 135 3.07 4.71 -4.31
C LEU A 135 2.52 3.30 -4.56
N ASN A 136 2.17 3.01 -5.79
CA ASN A 136 1.66 1.71 -6.22
C ASN A 136 2.01 1.46 -7.69
N THR A 137 1.76 0.24 -8.17
CA THR A 137 2.04 -0.22 -9.53
C THR A 137 0.79 -0.33 -10.39
N VAL A 138 -0.33 0.24 -9.95
CA VAL A 138 -1.59 0.17 -10.71
C VAL A 138 -1.52 1.13 -11.89
N ASP A 139 -1.41 0.56 -13.07
CA ASP A 139 -1.45 1.23 -14.37
C ASP A 139 -2.28 0.40 -15.36
N ASP A 140 -2.37 0.84 -16.61
CA ASP A 140 -3.19 0.19 -17.63
C ASP A 140 -2.72 -1.24 -17.94
N GLU A 141 -1.41 -1.50 -17.94
CA GLU A 141 -0.82 -2.82 -18.18
C GLU A 141 -1.15 -3.76 -16.99
N TRP A 142 -0.92 -3.30 -15.77
CA TRP A 142 -1.25 -4.06 -14.56
C TRP A 142 -2.75 -4.39 -14.48
N LEU A 143 -3.62 -3.47 -14.88
CA LEU A 143 -5.07 -3.69 -14.94
C LEU A 143 -5.45 -4.68 -16.06
N ALA A 144 -4.77 -4.64 -17.21
CA ALA A 144 -4.96 -5.61 -18.28
C ALA A 144 -4.57 -7.02 -17.84
N ASP A 145 -3.39 -7.18 -17.23
CA ASP A 145 -2.93 -8.45 -16.65
C ASP A 145 -3.93 -8.98 -15.59
N GLY A 146 -4.50 -8.06 -14.80
CA GLY A 146 -5.53 -8.39 -13.82
C GLY A 146 -6.81 -8.95 -14.48
N ARG A 147 -7.25 -8.35 -15.59
CA ARG A 147 -8.39 -8.86 -16.37
C ARG A 147 -8.10 -10.24 -16.96
N ASP A 148 -6.93 -10.41 -17.56
CA ASP A 148 -6.52 -11.67 -18.17
C ASP A 148 -6.39 -12.80 -17.13
N ALA A 149 -5.98 -12.47 -15.91
CA ALA A 149 -5.91 -13.42 -14.81
C ALA A 149 -7.29 -13.83 -14.24
N CYS A 150 -8.34 -13.06 -14.53
CA CYS A 150 -9.71 -13.29 -14.02
C CYS A 150 -10.77 -13.12 -15.13
N PRO A 151 -10.68 -13.85 -16.25
CA PRO A 151 -11.59 -13.67 -17.40
C PRO A 151 -13.06 -14.02 -17.05
N GLN A 152 -13.28 -14.84 -16.02
CA GLN A 152 -14.63 -15.20 -15.54
C GLN A 152 -15.45 -13.98 -15.06
N PHE A 153 -14.79 -12.85 -14.72
CA PHE A 153 -15.50 -11.65 -14.30
C PHE A 153 -16.10 -10.87 -15.47
N GLU A 154 -15.69 -11.16 -16.70
CA GLU A 154 -16.26 -10.53 -17.90
C GLU A 154 -17.75 -10.83 -18.05
N ALA A 155 -18.16 -12.05 -17.77
CA ALA A 155 -19.54 -12.51 -17.88
C ALA A 155 -20.47 -12.04 -16.75
N LEU A 156 -19.91 -11.42 -15.70
CA LEU A 156 -20.72 -10.95 -14.58
C LEU A 156 -21.61 -9.76 -14.96
N PRO A 157 -22.85 -9.70 -14.44
CA PRO A 157 -23.75 -8.57 -14.67
C PRO A 157 -23.11 -7.24 -14.25
N ARG A 158 -23.33 -6.22 -15.08
CA ARG A 158 -22.90 -4.83 -14.78
C ARG A 158 -24.03 -4.03 -14.12
N PRO A 159 -23.67 -3.04 -13.25
CA PRO A 159 -22.30 -2.65 -12.87
C PRO A 159 -21.62 -3.67 -11.95
N ARG A 160 -20.32 -3.90 -12.18
CA ARG A 160 -19.48 -4.72 -11.30
C ARG A 160 -18.89 -3.85 -10.21
N VAL A 161 -19.33 -4.07 -8.98
CA VAL A 161 -18.88 -3.28 -7.84
C VAL A 161 -17.81 -4.04 -7.07
N GLY A 162 -16.57 -3.59 -7.15
CA GLY A 162 -15.49 -4.11 -6.32
C GLY A 162 -15.58 -3.54 -4.90
N VAL A 163 -15.61 -4.40 -3.89
CA VAL A 163 -15.70 -4.02 -2.47
C VAL A 163 -14.46 -4.48 -1.74
N LEU A 164 -13.63 -3.52 -1.32
CA LEU A 164 -12.34 -3.81 -0.69
C LEU A 164 -12.46 -3.58 0.83
N LEU A 165 -12.44 -4.67 1.58
CA LEU A 165 -12.55 -4.65 3.03
C LEU A 165 -11.18 -4.65 3.70
N GLY A 166 -10.87 -3.61 4.43
CA GLY A 166 -9.72 -3.52 5.30
C GLY A 166 -9.95 -4.24 6.62
N GLY A 167 -9.37 -3.72 7.69
CA GLY A 167 -9.54 -4.26 9.03
C GLY A 167 -9.46 -3.18 10.09
N PRO A 168 -9.89 -3.50 11.31
CA PRO A 168 -9.91 -2.54 12.40
C PRO A 168 -8.51 -1.97 12.66
N ARG A 169 -8.45 -0.70 12.97
CA ARG A 169 -7.24 -0.01 13.42
C ARG A 169 -7.61 1.04 14.47
N ARG A 170 -6.61 1.56 15.17
CA ARG A 170 -6.84 2.58 16.20
C ARG A 170 -7.68 3.74 15.65
N GLY A 171 -8.84 3.95 16.25
CA GLY A 171 -9.79 5.01 15.90
C GLY A 171 -10.67 4.72 14.68
N ILE A 172 -10.63 3.51 14.10
CA ILE A 172 -11.54 3.06 13.05
C ILE A 172 -12.01 1.65 13.38
N ALA A 173 -13.25 1.54 13.82
CA ALA A 173 -13.90 0.26 14.07
C ALA A 173 -14.49 -0.26 12.76
N LEU A 174 -13.95 -1.37 12.27
CA LEU A 174 -14.52 -2.15 11.17
C LEU A 174 -14.98 -3.48 11.75
N ASP A 175 -16.05 -3.41 12.50
CA ASP A 175 -16.71 -4.55 13.15
C ASP A 175 -17.83 -5.16 12.29
N ALA A 176 -18.49 -6.16 12.83
CA ALA A 176 -19.60 -6.84 12.16
C ALA A 176 -20.78 -5.91 11.85
N ASP A 177 -21.05 -4.93 12.72
CA ASP A 177 -22.12 -3.95 12.51
C ASP A 177 -21.80 -3.00 11.37
N TYR A 178 -20.53 -2.54 11.28
CA TYR A 178 -20.07 -1.75 10.16
C TYR A 178 -20.20 -2.53 8.84
N ALA A 179 -19.69 -3.76 8.79
CA ALA A 179 -19.72 -4.58 7.58
C ALA A 179 -21.15 -4.92 7.16
N SER A 180 -21.99 -5.28 8.11
CA SER A 180 -23.42 -5.56 7.85
C SER A 180 -24.16 -4.33 7.32
N ALA A 181 -23.86 -3.13 7.83
CA ALA A 181 -24.47 -1.90 7.35
C ALA A 181 -24.01 -1.55 5.93
N LEU A 182 -22.71 -1.70 5.63
CA LEU A 182 -22.16 -1.51 4.30
C LEU A 182 -22.79 -2.48 3.30
N ILE A 183 -22.77 -3.77 3.60
CA ILE A 183 -23.31 -4.79 2.69
C ILE A 183 -24.82 -4.61 2.47
N ARG A 184 -25.60 -4.29 3.50
CA ARG A 184 -27.03 -3.98 3.33
C ARG A 184 -27.29 -2.83 2.35
N GLN A 185 -26.50 -1.76 2.42
CA GLN A 185 -26.61 -0.66 1.45
C GLN A 185 -26.24 -1.11 0.03
N LEU A 186 -25.17 -1.89 -0.11
CA LEU A 186 -24.76 -2.42 -1.43
C LEU A 186 -25.80 -3.37 -2.01
N LEU A 187 -26.40 -4.23 -1.19
CA LEU A 187 -27.47 -5.13 -1.60
C LEU A 187 -28.73 -4.38 -2.01
N ALA A 188 -29.13 -3.34 -1.26
CA ALA A 188 -30.26 -2.50 -1.62
C ALA A 188 -30.04 -1.83 -3.00
N ARG A 189 -28.83 -1.35 -3.25
CA ARG A 189 -28.47 -0.74 -4.52
C ARG A 189 -28.39 -1.77 -5.64
N GLN A 190 -27.80 -2.94 -5.39
CA GLN A 190 -27.75 -4.04 -6.36
C GLN A 190 -29.14 -4.53 -6.77
N ARG A 191 -30.11 -4.60 -5.82
CA ARG A 191 -31.52 -4.95 -6.14
C ARG A 191 -32.18 -3.90 -7.02
N ALA A 192 -31.82 -2.63 -6.86
CA ALA A 192 -32.42 -1.53 -7.64
C ALA A 192 -31.77 -1.36 -9.03
N GLU A 193 -30.44 -1.52 -9.12
CA GLU A 193 -29.66 -1.25 -10.34
C GLU A 193 -29.26 -2.52 -11.10
N GLY A 194 -29.40 -3.70 -10.49
CA GLY A 194 -28.78 -4.93 -10.96
C GLY A 194 -27.28 -4.97 -10.66
N GLY A 195 -26.56 -5.83 -11.40
CA GLY A 195 -25.10 -5.91 -11.32
C GLY A 195 -24.58 -6.99 -10.37
N SER A 196 -23.28 -6.94 -10.09
CA SER A 196 -22.56 -7.92 -9.30
C SER A 196 -21.68 -7.29 -8.22
N LEU A 197 -21.41 -8.03 -7.15
CA LEU A 197 -20.56 -7.62 -6.04
C LEU A 197 -19.31 -8.51 -5.97
N LEU A 198 -18.13 -7.90 -6.09
CA LEU A 198 -16.82 -8.56 -5.97
C LEU A 198 -16.19 -8.14 -4.63
N VAL A 199 -16.48 -8.91 -3.58
CA VAL A 199 -16.12 -8.56 -2.20
C VAL A 199 -14.81 -9.23 -1.81
N LEU A 200 -13.81 -8.44 -1.42
CA LEU A 200 -12.49 -8.93 -1.02
C LEU A 200 -12.16 -8.54 0.42
N GLY A 201 -11.80 -9.52 1.22
CA GLY A 201 -11.15 -9.32 2.51
C GLY A 201 -9.66 -9.04 2.35
N SER A 202 -9.09 -8.28 3.27
CA SER A 202 -7.64 -8.11 3.41
C SER A 202 -7.09 -9.02 4.50
N ARG A 203 -5.76 -9.11 4.62
CA ARG A 203 -5.11 -9.83 5.72
C ARG A 203 -5.47 -9.32 7.13
N ARG A 204 -6.01 -8.10 7.22
CA ARG A 204 -6.45 -7.49 8.48
C ARG A 204 -7.94 -7.66 8.74
N THR A 205 -8.69 -8.11 7.75
CA THR A 205 -10.12 -8.33 7.88
C THR A 205 -10.35 -9.55 8.77
N PRO A 206 -11.10 -9.42 9.89
CA PRO A 206 -11.37 -10.56 10.75
C PRO A 206 -12.15 -11.66 10.01
N ALA A 207 -11.73 -12.91 10.15
CA ALA A 207 -12.40 -14.05 9.51
C ALA A 207 -13.88 -14.13 9.87
N ALA A 208 -14.22 -13.93 11.14
CA ALA A 208 -15.61 -13.94 11.61
C ALA A 208 -16.47 -12.87 10.92
N LEU A 209 -15.90 -11.72 10.56
CA LEU A 209 -16.60 -10.68 9.80
C LEU A 209 -16.93 -11.18 8.40
N ILE A 210 -15.94 -11.75 7.69
CA ILE A 210 -16.15 -12.30 6.35
C ILE A 210 -17.20 -13.41 6.36
N GLU A 211 -17.12 -14.34 7.31
CA GLU A 211 -18.09 -15.43 7.43
C GLU A 211 -19.53 -14.93 7.68
N SER A 212 -19.70 -13.81 8.40
CA SER A 212 -21.00 -13.18 8.59
C SER A 212 -21.60 -12.58 7.29
N LEU A 213 -20.76 -12.27 6.30
CA LEU A 213 -21.20 -11.74 5.01
C LEU A 213 -21.57 -12.84 3.99
N ARG A 214 -21.01 -14.05 4.16
CA ARG A 214 -21.22 -15.15 3.21
C ARG A 214 -22.69 -15.46 2.93
N PRO A 215 -23.58 -15.62 3.95
CA PRO A 215 -25.00 -15.87 3.68
C PRO A 215 -25.73 -14.69 3.03
N LEU A 216 -25.27 -13.45 3.28
CA LEU A 216 -25.88 -12.25 2.69
C LEU A 216 -25.55 -12.11 1.20
N LEU A 217 -24.45 -12.69 0.74
CA LEU A 217 -23.96 -12.59 -0.63
C LEU A 217 -24.22 -13.86 -1.47
N ALA A 218 -24.78 -14.92 -0.86
CA ALA A 218 -24.92 -16.22 -1.50
C ALA A 218 -25.72 -16.20 -2.81
N GLU A 219 -26.73 -15.34 -2.92
CA GLU A 219 -27.61 -15.24 -4.11
C GLU A 219 -27.25 -14.03 -5.00
N VAL A 220 -26.18 -13.30 -4.68
CA VAL A 220 -25.77 -12.12 -5.45
C VAL A 220 -24.72 -12.54 -6.47
N PRO A 221 -24.88 -12.19 -7.76
CA PRO A 221 -23.83 -12.44 -8.74
C PRO A 221 -22.51 -11.79 -8.29
N GLY A 222 -21.40 -12.55 -8.34
CA GLY A 222 -20.10 -12.02 -7.98
C GLY A 222 -19.23 -13.00 -7.20
N LEU A 223 -18.47 -12.48 -6.25
CA LEU A 223 -17.47 -13.22 -5.49
C LEU A 223 -17.38 -12.71 -4.05
N LEU A 224 -17.19 -13.59 -3.10
CA LEU A 224 -16.66 -13.28 -1.79
C LEU A 224 -15.33 -14.03 -1.60
N TRP A 225 -14.22 -13.30 -1.51
CA TRP A 225 -12.90 -13.86 -1.26
C TRP A 225 -12.39 -13.40 0.11
N ALA A 226 -12.15 -14.37 1.00
CA ALA A 226 -11.71 -14.15 2.38
C ALA A 226 -10.21 -14.38 2.57
N GLY A 227 -9.59 -15.18 1.71
CA GLY A 227 -8.20 -15.56 1.87
C GLY A 227 -7.78 -16.74 0.98
N ARG A 228 -6.67 -17.37 1.35
CA ARG A 228 -6.05 -18.45 0.53
C ARG A 228 -6.95 -19.66 0.33
N ASP A 229 -7.84 -19.93 1.27
CA ASP A 229 -8.76 -21.08 1.21
C ASP A 229 -9.82 -20.89 0.10
N ASP A 230 -10.09 -19.65 -0.30
CA ASP A 230 -10.94 -19.33 -1.45
C ASP A 230 -10.18 -19.27 -2.79
N GLY A 231 -8.93 -19.75 -2.80
CA GLY A 231 -8.08 -19.83 -3.99
C GLY A 231 -7.16 -18.62 -4.20
N ARG A 232 -6.69 -18.47 -5.44
CA ARG A 232 -5.78 -17.39 -5.81
C ARG A 232 -6.41 -16.03 -5.52
N ASN A 233 -5.63 -15.10 -5.01
CA ASN A 233 -6.08 -13.73 -4.73
C ASN A 233 -6.52 -13.01 -6.01
N PRO A 234 -7.82 -12.68 -6.15
CA PRO A 234 -8.38 -12.07 -7.35
C PRO A 234 -8.26 -10.53 -7.35
N TYR A 235 -7.51 -9.94 -6.44
CA TYR A 235 -7.41 -8.49 -6.26
C TYR A 235 -7.11 -7.72 -7.55
N PRO A 236 -6.11 -8.12 -8.39
CA PRO A 236 -5.86 -7.44 -9.66
C PRO A 236 -7.06 -7.53 -10.62
N GLY A 237 -7.69 -8.70 -10.70
CA GLY A 237 -8.86 -8.88 -11.53
C GLY A 237 -10.07 -8.06 -11.08
N VAL A 238 -10.30 -7.95 -9.76
CA VAL A 238 -11.37 -7.10 -9.23
C VAL A 238 -11.12 -5.63 -9.59
N LEU A 239 -9.90 -5.13 -9.45
CA LEU A 239 -9.58 -3.76 -9.85
C LEU A 239 -9.71 -3.57 -11.38
N GLY A 240 -9.25 -4.53 -12.17
CA GLY A 240 -9.30 -4.46 -13.63
C GLY A 240 -10.70 -4.54 -14.24
N TRP A 241 -11.63 -5.24 -13.58
CA TRP A 241 -13.01 -5.43 -14.06
C TRP A 241 -14.06 -4.54 -13.40
N ALA A 242 -13.71 -3.82 -12.32
CA ALA A 242 -14.67 -3.02 -11.60
C ALA A 242 -15.16 -1.81 -12.40
N ASP A 243 -16.47 -1.61 -12.45
CA ASP A 243 -17.10 -0.39 -12.96
C ASP A 243 -17.14 0.71 -11.90
N ARG A 244 -17.09 0.34 -10.61
CA ARG A 244 -16.91 1.21 -9.45
C ARG A 244 -16.29 0.44 -8.29
N LEU A 245 -15.61 1.16 -7.41
CA LEU A 245 -14.96 0.58 -6.23
C LEU A 245 -15.55 1.17 -4.94
N VAL A 246 -15.75 0.32 -3.95
CA VAL A 246 -16.11 0.71 -2.59
C VAL A 246 -15.02 0.21 -1.65
N VAL A 247 -14.33 1.13 -0.98
CA VAL A 247 -13.16 0.80 -0.15
C VAL A 247 -13.42 1.25 1.28
N THR A 248 -13.11 0.41 2.26
CA THR A 248 -13.21 0.81 3.67
C THR A 248 -12.20 1.92 3.99
N PRO A 249 -12.54 2.85 4.92
CA PRO A 249 -11.78 4.10 5.09
C PRO A 249 -10.41 3.95 5.76
N ASP A 250 -10.05 2.77 6.21
CA ASP A 250 -8.88 2.51 7.05
C ASP A 250 -7.55 2.40 6.30
N SER A 251 -7.59 2.04 5.02
CA SER A 251 -6.40 1.64 4.28
C SER A 251 -5.95 2.68 3.24
N VAL A 252 -4.89 3.42 3.57
CA VAL A 252 -4.27 4.36 2.63
C VAL A 252 -3.86 3.66 1.33
N ASN A 253 -3.21 2.49 1.41
CA ASN A 253 -2.74 1.77 0.21
C ASN A 253 -3.91 1.32 -0.68
N MET A 254 -4.93 0.68 -0.12
CA MET A 254 -6.07 0.20 -0.91
C MET A 254 -6.84 1.35 -1.57
N LEU A 255 -7.04 2.47 -0.85
CA LEU A 255 -7.67 3.65 -1.42
C LEU A 255 -6.80 4.29 -2.51
N SER A 256 -5.47 4.35 -2.33
CA SER A 256 -4.56 4.87 -3.36
C SER A 256 -4.54 3.99 -4.62
N GLU A 257 -4.50 2.68 -4.45
CA GLU A 257 -4.57 1.71 -5.54
C GLU A 257 -5.93 1.81 -6.27
N ALA A 258 -7.04 1.90 -5.52
CA ALA A 258 -8.38 2.06 -6.10
C ALA A 258 -8.52 3.36 -6.90
N CYS A 259 -7.99 4.48 -6.38
CA CYS A 259 -8.02 5.77 -7.08
C CYS A 259 -7.15 5.79 -8.36
N ALA A 260 -6.20 4.88 -8.49
CA ALA A 260 -5.39 4.75 -9.71
C ALA A 260 -6.10 3.99 -10.85
N VAL A 261 -7.20 3.28 -10.53
CA VAL A 261 -7.96 2.49 -11.53
C VAL A 261 -8.70 3.37 -12.56
N GLY A 262 -9.06 4.60 -12.20
CA GLY A 262 -9.79 5.51 -13.09
C GLY A 262 -11.32 5.32 -13.10
N CYS A 263 -11.88 4.37 -12.34
CA CYS A 263 -13.32 4.26 -12.13
C CYS A 263 -13.76 5.01 -10.85
N PRO A 264 -15.08 5.29 -10.66
CA PRO A 264 -15.58 5.93 -9.44
C PRO A 264 -15.21 5.15 -8.18
N VAL A 265 -14.61 5.83 -7.20
CA VAL A 265 -14.23 5.28 -5.90
C VAL A 265 -15.09 5.90 -4.79
N LEU A 266 -15.64 5.06 -3.96
CA LEU A 266 -16.51 5.42 -2.86
C LEU A 266 -15.96 4.87 -1.54
N THR A 267 -16.24 5.55 -0.44
CA THR A 267 -15.94 5.03 0.90
C THR A 267 -17.14 5.20 1.82
N PHE A 268 -17.35 4.21 2.70
CA PHE A 268 -18.43 4.21 3.67
C PHE A 268 -17.91 4.62 5.04
N ILE A 269 -18.27 5.83 5.50
CA ILE A 269 -17.79 6.42 6.76
C ILE A 269 -18.98 6.55 7.70
N ARG A 270 -18.93 5.85 8.86
CA ARG A 270 -19.97 5.90 9.89
C ARG A 270 -19.61 6.74 11.12
N ALA A 271 -18.34 7.05 11.29
CA ALA A 271 -17.84 7.82 12.43
C ALA A 271 -16.68 8.72 11.99
N PRO A 272 -16.36 9.78 12.74
CA PRO A 272 -15.22 10.63 12.46
C PRO A 272 -13.93 9.82 12.34
N LEU A 273 -13.15 10.10 11.31
CA LEU A 273 -11.87 9.44 11.07
C LEU A 273 -10.75 10.10 11.91
N PRO A 274 -9.72 9.33 12.31
CA PRO A 274 -8.52 9.90 12.90
C PRO A 274 -7.92 11.03 12.02
N PRO A 275 -7.35 12.08 12.60
CA PRO A 275 -6.97 13.30 11.86
C PRO A 275 -6.11 13.04 10.61
N LYS A 276 -5.11 12.17 10.71
CA LYS A 276 -4.24 11.82 9.56
C LYS A 276 -5.03 11.14 8.43
N ILE A 277 -5.94 10.23 8.75
CA ILE A 277 -6.77 9.54 7.76
C ILE A 277 -7.82 10.50 7.18
N ALA A 278 -8.41 11.37 8.01
CA ALA A 278 -9.33 12.40 7.54
C ALA A 278 -8.67 13.34 6.52
N ARG A 279 -7.42 13.80 6.78
CA ARG A 279 -6.64 14.59 5.82
C ARG A 279 -6.38 13.84 4.52
N PHE A 280 -6.02 12.56 4.61
CA PHE A 280 -5.84 11.74 3.42
C PHE A 280 -7.11 11.65 2.56
N HIS A 281 -8.25 11.36 3.18
CA HIS A 281 -9.54 11.33 2.47
C HIS A 281 -9.88 12.70 1.88
N GLN A 282 -9.58 13.80 2.59
CA GLN A 282 -9.79 15.13 2.07
C GLN A 282 -8.90 15.42 0.85
N THR A 283 -7.61 15.04 0.91
CA THR A 283 -6.70 15.16 -0.23
C THR A 283 -7.22 14.44 -1.49
N LEU A 284 -7.82 13.24 -1.33
CA LEU A 284 -8.41 12.50 -2.45
C LEU A 284 -9.69 13.19 -2.98
N ARG A 285 -10.55 13.70 -2.09
CA ARG A 285 -11.75 14.45 -2.49
C ARG A 285 -11.39 15.74 -3.23
N ASP A 286 -10.43 16.51 -2.74
CA ASP A 286 -9.97 17.74 -3.38
C ASP A 286 -9.37 17.50 -4.77
N ALA A 287 -8.85 16.28 -5.00
CA ALA A 287 -8.38 15.83 -6.30
C ALA A 287 -9.48 15.21 -7.19
N GLY A 288 -10.73 15.12 -6.72
CA GLY A 288 -11.84 14.50 -7.46
C GLY A 288 -11.74 12.98 -7.63
N LEU A 289 -10.98 12.31 -6.75
CA LEU A 289 -10.72 10.86 -6.84
C LEU A 289 -11.62 10.03 -5.90
N LEU A 290 -12.32 10.70 -4.93
CA LEU A 290 -13.13 10.03 -3.92
C LEU A 290 -14.44 10.77 -3.69
#